data_e7e9c82fb758f1eb268acfe82ddb9f4c
#
_entry.id   e7e9c82fb758f1eb268acfe82ddb9f4c
#
_cell.length_a   1.000
_cell.length_b   1.000
_cell.length_c   1.000
_cell.angle_alpha   90.00
_cell.angle_beta   90.00
_cell.angle_gamma   90.00
#
_symmetry.space_group_name_H-M   'P 1'
#
loop_
_entity.id
_entity.type
_entity.pdbx_description
1 polymer ?
#
loop_
_entity_poly.entity_id
_entity_poly.type
_entity_poly.pdbx_seq_one_letter_code
_entity_poly.pdbx_strand_id
1 'polypeptide(L)'
;MKTLLIWFSLLLLSASTLIAQHKKETTLNLSSFNLRMDTENDGENAWPNRKEMVKGLIRFHELDIIGTQEGFKHQLDDILELGNYAYVGGGRDDGVDAGEHSAIIYNNKRFKVVDKGDFWFSETPDVPSKGWDATCCNRICSWAKFRERKTGKEFFVFNAHYDHQGKEARRNSSLILLDRIKKIAGNNPVIATGDFNATPDAEPIQIIYDSGLLNDSYLVTKVPPYGTVGTFNSFKPESPMTNRIDYIWVTQDVTVKKYGVLNDLHYGRFPSDHFPVMIKAKL
;
A
#
# COMPACT_ATOMS: atom_id res chain seq x y z
N MET A 1 -37.18 -42.04 69.64
CA MET A 1 -36.59 -42.27 68.33
C MET A 1 -36.89 -41.05 67.48
N LYS A 2 -35.88 -40.15 67.27
CA LYS A 2 -36.01 -38.95 66.43
C LYS A 2 -35.13 -39.17 65.22
N THR A 3 -35.74 -39.33 64.05
CA THR A 3 -35.07 -39.50 62.77
C THR A 3 -34.63 -38.14 62.24
N LEU A 4 -33.32 -37.96 62.05
CA LEU A 4 -32.71 -36.76 61.55
C LEU A 4 -32.64 -36.89 60.02
N LEU A 5 -33.37 -36.05 59.26
CA LEU A 5 -33.27 -35.94 57.80
C LEU A 5 -32.16 -34.97 57.46
N ILE A 6 -31.10 -35.46 56.82
CA ILE A 6 -30.01 -34.65 56.27
C ILE A 6 -30.35 -34.28 54.85
N TRP A 7 -30.54 -33.00 54.56
CA TRP A 7 -30.68 -32.45 53.21
C TRP A 7 -29.28 -32.21 52.64
N PHE A 8 -28.92 -32.93 51.59
CA PHE A 8 -27.73 -32.67 50.79
C PHE A 8 -28.09 -31.69 49.67
N SER A 9 -27.67 -30.44 49.85
CA SER A 9 -27.76 -29.41 48.80
C SER A 9 -26.61 -29.58 47.82
N LEU A 10 -26.85 -30.07 46.60
CA LEU A 10 -25.90 -30.06 45.50
C LEU A 10 -25.79 -28.64 44.96
N LEU A 11 -24.68 -27.96 45.24
CA LEU A 11 -24.27 -26.73 44.57
C LEU A 11 -23.67 -27.14 43.18
N LEU A 12 -24.42 -26.98 42.13
CA LEU A 12 -23.92 -27.02 40.75
C LEU A 12 -23.16 -25.71 40.51
N LEU A 13 -21.83 -25.73 40.62
CA LEU A 13 -20.97 -24.65 40.11
C LEU A 13 -20.99 -24.76 38.58
N SER A 14 -21.74 -23.90 37.93
CA SER A 14 -21.62 -23.65 36.47
C SER A 14 -20.36 -22.88 36.22
N ALA A 15 -19.27 -23.56 35.91
CA ALA A 15 -18.06 -22.94 35.38
C ALA A 15 -18.35 -22.44 33.96
N SER A 16 -18.72 -21.15 33.87
CA SER A 16 -18.76 -20.44 32.59
C SER A 16 -17.33 -20.27 32.12
N THR A 17 -16.85 -21.17 31.28
CA THR A 17 -15.60 -20.98 30.53
C THR A 17 -15.79 -19.80 29.57
N LEU A 18 -15.34 -18.62 29.99
CA LEU A 18 -15.10 -17.51 29.09
C LEU A 18 -13.99 -17.96 28.12
N ILE A 19 -14.38 -18.53 26.98
CA ILE A 19 -13.47 -18.67 25.85
C ILE A 19 -13.22 -17.24 25.34
N ALA A 20 -12.14 -16.64 25.82
CA ALA A 20 -11.64 -15.42 25.22
C ALA A 20 -11.38 -15.73 23.73
N GLN A 21 -12.27 -15.28 22.87
CA GLN A 21 -12.08 -15.34 21.42
C GLN A 21 -10.84 -14.50 21.11
N HIS A 22 -9.67 -15.12 21.09
CA HIS A 22 -8.48 -14.50 20.54
C HIS A 22 -8.83 -14.03 19.12
N LYS A 23 -9.10 -12.73 18.95
CA LYS A 23 -9.22 -12.13 17.63
C LYS A 23 -7.96 -12.54 16.88
N LYS A 24 -8.11 -13.41 15.88
CA LYS A 24 -6.99 -13.86 15.06
C LYS A 24 -6.37 -12.63 14.42
N GLU A 25 -5.15 -12.30 14.79
CA GLU A 25 -4.42 -11.15 14.27
C GLU A 25 -4.02 -11.40 12.82
N THR A 26 -4.19 -10.38 11.99
CA THR A 26 -3.70 -10.37 10.61
C THR A 26 -2.38 -9.63 10.57
N THR A 27 -1.32 -10.31 10.20
CA THR A 27 0.01 -9.70 9.94
C THR A 27 0.34 -9.91 8.47
N LEU A 28 0.73 -8.85 7.75
CA LEU A 28 1.04 -8.92 6.32
C LEU A 28 2.29 -8.11 5.97
N ASN A 29 2.96 -8.50 4.89
CA ASN A 29 4.02 -7.75 4.25
C ASN A 29 3.40 -6.93 3.11
N LEU A 30 3.50 -5.61 3.20
CA LEU A 30 2.91 -4.70 2.23
C LEU A 30 3.98 -3.74 1.72
N SER A 31 3.96 -3.44 0.42
CA SER A 31 4.93 -2.54 -0.22
C SER A 31 4.27 -1.45 -1.04
N SER A 32 4.91 -0.29 -1.14
CA SER A 32 4.76 0.69 -2.21
C SER A 32 5.93 0.52 -3.16
N PHE A 33 5.68 0.38 -4.45
CA PHE A 33 6.72 0.11 -5.44
C PHE A 33 6.42 0.76 -6.79
N ASN A 34 7.01 1.92 -7.04
CA ASN A 34 7.04 2.48 -8.39
C ASN A 34 7.86 1.54 -9.29
N LEU A 35 7.21 0.96 -10.30
CA LEU A 35 7.82 -0.05 -11.19
C LEU A 35 8.71 0.58 -12.27
N ARG A 36 8.65 1.88 -12.44
CA ARG A 36 9.12 2.57 -13.63
C ARG A 36 8.44 2.03 -14.89
N MET A 37 7.78 2.89 -15.62
CA MET A 37 7.10 2.52 -16.86
C MET A 37 8.06 1.87 -17.85
N ASP A 38 7.53 1.01 -18.71
CA ASP A 38 8.30 0.43 -19.80
C ASP A 38 8.55 1.46 -20.90
N THR A 39 9.82 1.75 -21.14
CA THR A 39 10.25 2.65 -22.21
C THR A 39 11.62 2.24 -22.75
N GLU A 40 11.77 2.26 -24.07
CA GLU A 40 13.04 1.99 -24.74
C GLU A 40 14.12 3.02 -24.36
N ASN A 41 13.73 4.23 -23.93
CA ASN A 41 14.66 5.27 -23.50
C ASN A 41 15.49 4.87 -22.26
N ASP A 42 15.04 3.91 -21.48
CA ASP A 42 15.78 3.40 -20.31
C ASP A 42 16.89 2.41 -20.69
N GLY A 43 17.00 2.03 -21.99
CA GLY A 43 18.08 1.21 -22.54
C GLY A 43 18.25 -0.11 -21.76
N GLU A 44 19.41 -0.27 -21.10
CA GLU A 44 19.68 -1.48 -20.30
C GLU A 44 18.75 -1.64 -19.09
N ASN A 45 18.11 -0.56 -18.63
CA ASN A 45 17.13 -0.56 -17.55
C ASN A 45 15.69 -0.66 -18.05
N ALA A 46 15.44 -0.89 -19.36
CA ALA A 46 14.10 -1.14 -19.88
C ALA A 46 13.46 -2.37 -19.21
N TRP A 47 12.13 -2.37 -19.12
CA TRP A 47 11.37 -3.38 -18.40
C TRP A 47 11.72 -4.83 -18.70
N PRO A 48 11.91 -5.26 -19.97
CA PRO A 48 12.29 -6.65 -20.27
C PRO A 48 13.54 -7.14 -19.53
N ASN A 49 14.47 -6.23 -19.23
CA ASN A 49 15.73 -6.52 -18.52
C ASN A 49 15.58 -6.54 -16.99
N ARG A 50 14.48 -6.01 -16.43
CA ARG A 50 14.26 -5.86 -14.98
C ARG A 50 13.14 -6.74 -14.42
N LYS A 51 12.21 -7.18 -15.23
CA LYS A 51 11.00 -7.86 -14.77
C LYS A 51 11.28 -9.09 -13.89
N GLU A 52 12.33 -9.86 -14.18
CA GLU A 52 12.70 -11.01 -13.37
C GLU A 52 13.27 -10.60 -12.00
N MET A 53 13.99 -9.47 -11.93
CA MET A 53 14.44 -8.90 -10.65
C MET A 53 13.26 -8.46 -9.80
N VAL A 54 12.28 -7.77 -10.41
CA VAL A 54 11.03 -7.36 -9.74
C VAL A 54 10.27 -8.58 -9.20
N LYS A 55 10.05 -9.61 -10.04
CA LYS A 55 9.39 -10.86 -9.62
C LYS A 55 10.18 -11.57 -8.51
N GLY A 56 11.51 -11.59 -8.61
CA GLY A 56 12.41 -12.16 -7.61
C GLY A 56 12.28 -11.47 -6.26
N LEU A 57 12.27 -10.13 -6.24
CA LEU A 57 12.08 -9.32 -5.05
C LEU A 57 10.73 -9.57 -4.38
N ILE A 58 9.65 -9.56 -5.16
CA ILE A 58 8.29 -9.83 -4.66
C ILE A 58 8.23 -11.19 -3.97
N ARG A 59 8.79 -12.21 -4.59
CA ARG A 59 8.81 -13.58 -4.06
C ARG A 59 9.68 -13.71 -2.82
N PHE A 60 10.91 -13.14 -2.83
CA PHE A 60 11.86 -13.26 -1.73
C PHE A 60 11.36 -12.56 -0.45
N HIS A 61 10.76 -11.38 -0.59
CA HIS A 61 10.22 -10.63 0.54
C HIS A 61 8.80 -11.05 0.92
N GLU A 62 8.24 -12.08 0.25
CA GLU A 62 6.90 -12.60 0.53
C GLU A 62 5.85 -11.49 0.59
N LEU A 63 5.88 -10.58 -0.40
CA LEU A 63 4.99 -9.44 -0.41
C LEU A 63 3.54 -9.88 -0.63
N ASP A 64 2.69 -9.57 0.32
CA ASP A 64 1.27 -9.93 0.30
C ASP A 64 0.42 -8.98 -0.53
N ILE A 65 0.72 -7.67 -0.42
CA ILE A 65 0.03 -6.59 -1.14
C ILE A 65 1.08 -5.57 -1.58
N ILE A 66 0.95 -5.09 -2.82
CA ILE A 66 1.91 -4.16 -3.42
C ILE A 66 1.12 -3.06 -4.12
N GLY A 67 1.21 -1.82 -3.63
CA GLY A 67 0.79 -0.66 -4.39
C GLY A 67 1.85 -0.32 -5.42
N THR A 68 1.53 -0.44 -6.70
CA THR A 68 2.47 -0.16 -7.79
C THR A 68 2.12 1.15 -8.49
N GLN A 69 3.13 1.88 -8.96
CA GLN A 69 2.98 3.08 -9.76
C GLN A 69 3.72 2.91 -11.10
N GLU A 70 3.34 3.67 -12.10
CA GLU A 70 3.87 3.70 -13.48
C GLU A 70 3.71 2.41 -14.30
N GLY A 71 3.24 1.31 -13.70
CA GLY A 71 3.10 0.05 -14.43
C GLY A 71 2.07 0.14 -15.55
N PHE A 72 2.47 -0.19 -16.78
CA PHE A 72 1.53 -0.49 -17.84
C PHE A 72 0.91 -1.88 -17.64
N LYS A 73 -0.23 -2.12 -18.28
CA LYS A 73 -0.93 -3.40 -18.18
C LYS A 73 -0.01 -4.62 -18.40
N HIS A 74 0.82 -4.62 -19.43
CA HIS A 74 1.71 -5.74 -19.72
C HIS A 74 2.77 -5.97 -18.62
N GLN A 75 3.23 -4.90 -17.94
CA GLN A 75 4.14 -5.04 -16.80
C GLN A 75 3.45 -5.69 -15.61
N LEU A 76 2.18 -5.35 -15.38
CA LEU A 76 1.36 -5.98 -14.35
C LEU A 76 1.12 -7.46 -14.70
N ASP A 77 0.77 -7.76 -15.95
CA ASP A 77 0.55 -9.13 -16.44
C ASP A 77 1.82 -9.99 -16.26
N ASP A 78 3.02 -9.46 -16.57
CA ASP A 78 4.30 -10.14 -16.31
C ASP A 78 4.49 -10.49 -14.83
N ILE A 79 4.08 -9.62 -13.89
CA ILE A 79 4.15 -9.91 -12.46
C ILE A 79 3.15 -11.00 -12.05
N LEU A 80 1.97 -11.04 -12.68
CA LEU A 80 0.97 -12.08 -12.39
C LEU A 80 1.42 -13.49 -12.79
N GLU A 81 2.45 -13.64 -13.62
CA GLU A 81 3.07 -14.95 -13.91
C GLU A 81 3.60 -15.65 -12.64
N LEU A 82 3.75 -14.94 -11.51
CA LEU A 82 4.01 -15.55 -10.20
C LEU A 82 2.89 -16.49 -9.71
N GLY A 83 1.70 -16.45 -10.35
CA GLY A 83 0.62 -17.42 -10.22
C GLY A 83 -0.28 -17.29 -8.98
N ASN A 84 0.15 -16.55 -7.96
CA ASN A 84 -0.62 -16.37 -6.71
C ASN A 84 -1.14 -14.95 -6.54
N TYR A 85 -1.02 -14.12 -7.57
CA TYR A 85 -1.37 -12.72 -7.51
C TYR A 85 -2.51 -12.37 -8.46
N ALA A 86 -3.21 -11.33 -8.12
CA ALA A 86 -4.15 -10.60 -8.97
C ALA A 86 -3.99 -9.11 -8.68
N TYR A 87 -4.56 -8.23 -9.47
CA TYR A 87 -4.54 -6.79 -9.17
C TYR A 87 -5.93 -6.14 -9.32
N VAL A 88 -6.06 -4.97 -8.76
CA VAL A 88 -7.15 -4.02 -8.94
C VAL A 88 -6.56 -2.67 -9.29
N GLY A 89 -7.34 -1.81 -9.94
CA GLY A 89 -6.95 -0.48 -10.41
C GLY A 89 -6.90 -0.42 -11.92
N GLY A 90 -7.61 0.54 -12.49
CA GLY A 90 -7.64 0.83 -13.92
C GLY A 90 -6.47 1.71 -14.38
N GLY A 91 -6.31 1.81 -15.71
CA GLY A 91 -5.38 2.73 -16.31
C GLY A 91 -5.83 4.19 -16.13
N ARG A 92 -4.89 5.09 -15.91
CA ARG A 92 -5.16 6.49 -15.57
C ARG A 92 -5.88 7.28 -16.68
N ASP A 93 -5.81 6.82 -17.94
CA ASP A 93 -6.33 7.57 -19.07
C ASP A 93 -7.79 7.25 -19.39
N ASP A 94 -8.27 6.04 -19.06
CA ASP A 94 -9.64 5.61 -19.34
C ASP A 94 -10.36 4.92 -18.18
N GLY A 95 -9.63 4.62 -17.10
CA GLY A 95 -10.15 3.84 -15.96
C GLY A 95 -10.24 2.33 -16.25
N VAL A 96 -9.70 1.85 -17.34
CA VAL A 96 -9.71 0.44 -17.74
C VAL A 96 -8.28 -0.08 -17.92
N ASP A 97 -7.71 0.08 -19.10
CA ASP A 97 -6.39 -0.47 -19.43
C ASP A 97 -5.41 0.58 -20.01
N ALA A 98 -5.90 1.79 -20.37
CA ALA A 98 -5.08 2.80 -21.02
C ALA A 98 -4.23 3.62 -20.05
N GLY A 99 -2.96 3.80 -20.42
CA GLY A 99 -1.98 4.55 -19.64
C GLY A 99 -1.39 3.74 -18.48
N GLU A 100 -0.65 4.44 -17.63
CA GLU A 100 -0.07 3.86 -16.42
C GLU A 100 -1.16 3.55 -15.38
N HIS A 101 -0.91 2.54 -14.56
CA HIS A 101 -1.78 2.14 -13.46
C HIS A 101 -1.16 2.54 -12.11
N SER A 102 -2.02 2.93 -11.19
CA SER A 102 -1.71 2.90 -9.75
C SER A 102 -2.30 1.62 -9.17
N ALA A 103 -1.87 0.46 -9.66
CA ALA A 103 -2.49 -0.82 -9.35
C ALA A 103 -2.14 -1.31 -7.94
N ILE A 104 -3.06 -2.08 -7.33
CA ILE A 104 -2.84 -2.81 -6.10
C ILE A 104 -2.77 -4.30 -6.43
N ILE A 105 -1.57 -4.84 -6.49
CA ILE A 105 -1.31 -6.27 -6.67
C ILE A 105 -1.45 -6.95 -5.31
N TYR A 106 -2.11 -8.10 -5.24
CA TYR A 106 -2.36 -8.81 -3.97
C TYR A 106 -2.31 -10.33 -4.12
N ASN A 107 -1.90 -11.02 -3.06
CA ASN A 107 -1.93 -12.48 -2.97
C ASN A 107 -3.39 -12.96 -2.89
N ASN A 108 -3.91 -13.48 -4.01
CA ASN A 108 -5.31 -13.90 -4.15
C ASN A 108 -5.65 -15.19 -3.39
N LYS A 109 -4.65 -15.96 -2.97
CA LYS A 109 -4.84 -17.13 -2.09
C LYS A 109 -5.12 -16.69 -0.66
N ARG A 110 -4.58 -15.54 -0.27
CA ARG A 110 -4.68 -15.03 1.10
C ARG A 110 -5.81 -14.02 1.26
N PHE A 111 -6.00 -13.14 0.29
CA PHE A 111 -6.96 -12.05 0.36
C PHE A 111 -8.08 -12.19 -0.68
N LYS A 112 -9.26 -11.66 -0.33
CA LYS A 112 -10.39 -11.47 -1.22
C LYS A 112 -10.70 -9.98 -1.30
N VAL A 113 -10.87 -9.46 -2.49
CA VAL A 113 -11.42 -8.12 -2.73
C VAL A 113 -12.92 -8.16 -2.42
N VAL A 114 -13.36 -7.26 -1.55
CA VAL A 114 -14.77 -7.09 -1.15
C VAL A 114 -15.39 -5.94 -1.92
N ASP A 115 -14.62 -4.87 -2.11
CA ASP A 115 -15.00 -3.67 -2.84
C ASP A 115 -13.76 -3.01 -3.44
N LYS A 116 -13.91 -2.22 -4.50
CA LYS A 116 -12.80 -1.55 -5.18
C LYS A 116 -13.30 -0.38 -6.01
N GLY A 117 -12.39 0.52 -6.37
CA GLY A 117 -12.65 1.61 -7.28
C GLY A 117 -11.41 2.45 -7.53
N ASP A 118 -11.62 3.45 -8.36
CA ASP A 118 -10.61 4.42 -8.74
C ASP A 118 -11.17 5.84 -8.61
N PHE A 119 -10.29 6.81 -8.41
CA PHE A 119 -10.61 8.23 -8.52
C PHE A 119 -9.39 9.00 -9.01
N TRP A 120 -9.64 10.12 -9.68
CA TRP A 120 -8.59 10.97 -10.24
C TRP A 120 -8.27 12.15 -9.34
N PHE A 121 -7.01 12.52 -9.34
CA PHE A 121 -6.56 13.74 -8.67
C PHE A 121 -6.78 14.94 -9.58
N SER A 122 -8.03 15.41 -9.60
CA SER A 122 -8.49 16.53 -10.41
C SER A 122 -9.71 17.19 -9.77
N GLU A 123 -10.20 18.26 -10.36
CA GLU A 123 -11.45 18.94 -9.99
C GLU A 123 -12.68 18.06 -10.24
N THR A 124 -12.54 17.02 -11.07
CA THR A 124 -13.59 16.04 -11.39
C THR A 124 -13.14 14.62 -11.08
N PRO A 125 -13.02 14.26 -9.78
CA PRO A 125 -12.32 13.02 -9.38
C PRO A 125 -13.02 11.72 -9.78
N ASP A 126 -14.26 11.75 -10.21
CA ASP A 126 -15.03 10.54 -10.56
C ASP A 126 -14.93 10.15 -12.05
N VAL A 127 -14.17 10.92 -12.83
CA VAL A 127 -13.94 10.66 -14.27
C VAL A 127 -12.46 10.89 -14.63
N PRO A 128 -11.93 10.20 -15.64
CA PRO A 128 -10.57 10.42 -16.13
C PRO A 128 -10.35 11.88 -16.49
N SER A 129 -9.49 12.54 -15.74
CA SER A 129 -9.21 13.97 -15.92
C SER A 129 -7.86 14.37 -15.35
N LYS A 130 -7.32 15.44 -15.91
CA LYS A 130 -6.07 16.07 -15.46
C LYS A 130 -6.41 17.25 -14.55
N GLY A 131 -5.76 17.35 -13.40
CA GLY A 131 -6.07 18.36 -12.40
C GLY A 131 -5.11 19.54 -12.38
N TRP A 132 -5.64 20.72 -12.11
CA TRP A 132 -4.95 21.98 -11.81
C TRP A 132 -3.77 22.28 -12.78
N ASP A 133 -2.57 22.44 -12.21
CA ASP A 133 -1.33 22.77 -12.93
C ASP A 133 -0.54 21.52 -13.41
N ALA A 134 -1.15 20.34 -13.39
CA ALA A 134 -0.55 19.14 -13.98
C ALA A 134 -0.36 19.32 -15.48
N THR A 135 0.85 19.07 -15.97
CA THR A 135 1.19 19.36 -17.38
C THR A 135 1.06 18.16 -18.30
N CYS A 136 1.47 16.96 -17.86
CA CYS A 136 1.54 15.81 -18.75
C CYS A 136 0.26 14.95 -18.75
N CYS A 137 -0.19 14.52 -17.62
CA CYS A 137 -0.97 13.29 -17.55
C CYS A 137 -2.02 13.33 -16.45
N ASN A 138 -3.04 12.49 -16.57
CA ASN A 138 -3.96 12.21 -15.49
C ASN A 138 -3.21 11.54 -14.33
N ARG A 139 -3.67 11.79 -13.11
CA ARG A 139 -3.17 11.12 -11.91
C ARG A 139 -4.33 10.43 -11.22
N ILE A 140 -4.11 9.19 -10.83
CA ILE A 140 -5.14 8.28 -10.34
C ILE A 140 -4.75 7.71 -8.98
N CYS A 141 -5.76 7.45 -8.15
CA CYS A 141 -5.66 6.62 -6.96
C CYS A 141 -6.60 5.43 -7.10
N SER A 142 -6.05 4.24 -7.02
CA SER A 142 -6.84 3.02 -6.93
C SER A 142 -7.02 2.61 -5.47
N TRP A 143 -8.16 2.02 -5.13
CA TRP A 143 -8.41 1.52 -3.80
C TRP A 143 -9.12 0.18 -3.81
N ALA A 144 -8.92 -0.61 -2.75
CA ALA A 144 -9.68 -1.83 -2.52
C ALA A 144 -9.93 -2.07 -1.03
N LYS A 145 -11.10 -2.63 -0.74
CA LYS A 145 -11.44 -3.26 0.53
C LYS A 145 -11.07 -4.73 0.46
N PHE A 146 -10.12 -5.13 1.27
CA PHE A 146 -9.69 -6.52 1.38
C PHE A 146 -10.29 -7.21 2.59
N ARG A 147 -10.52 -8.53 2.44
CA ARG A 147 -10.79 -9.44 3.56
C ARG A 147 -9.74 -10.53 3.56
N GLU A 148 -9.01 -10.69 4.66
CA GLU A 148 -8.13 -11.85 4.83
C GLU A 148 -8.99 -13.12 5.01
N ARG A 149 -8.73 -14.16 4.21
CA ARG A 149 -9.55 -15.37 4.18
C ARG A 149 -9.50 -16.18 5.48
N LYS A 150 -8.35 -16.17 6.17
CA LYS A 150 -8.13 -16.96 7.39
C LYS A 150 -8.72 -16.34 8.64
N THR A 151 -8.62 -15.02 8.79
CA THR A 151 -9.05 -14.30 9.99
C THR A 151 -10.40 -13.62 9.84
N GLY A 152 -10.82 -13.35 8.59
CA GLY A 152 -11.98 -12.55 8.28
C GLY A 152 -11.76 -11.03 8.46
N LYS A 153 -10.55 -10.59 8.85
CA LYS A 153 -10.25 -9.17 9.06
C LYS A 153 -10.40 -8.40 7.75
N GLU A 154 -11.10 -7.27 7.82
CA GLU A 154 -11.28 -6.34 6.71
C GLU A 154 -10.45 -5.07 6.93
N PHE A 155 -9.93 -4.53 5.84
CA PHE A 155 -9.17 -3.28 5.81
C PHE A 155 -9.14 -2.72 4.39
N PHE A 156 -8.80 -1.45 4.26
CA PHE A 156 -8.67 -0.79 2.98
C PHE A 156 -7.21 -0.54 2.61
N VAL A 157 -6.92 -0.64 1.32
CA VAL A 157 -5.66 -0.18 0.74
C VAL A 157 -5.98 0.85 -0.32
N PHE A 158 -5.27 1.98 -0.29
CA PHE A 158 -5.27 3.02 -1.31
C PHE A 158 -3.89 3.08 -1.92
N ASN A 159 -3.79 3.31 -3.23
CA ASN A 159 -2.52 3.44 -3.90
C ASN A 159 -2.55 4.63 -4.85
N ALA A 160 -1.68 5.60 -4.64
CA ALA A 160 -1.66 6.89 -5.29
C ALA A 160 -0.39 7.11 -6.10
N HIS A 161 -0.50 7.86 -7.19
CA HIS A 161 0.67 8.43 -7.87
C HIS A 161 0.40 9.92 -8.15
N TYR A 162 1.12 10.80 -7.43
CA TYR A 162 0.94 12.24 -7.52
C TYR A 162 1.67 12.83 -8.73
N ASP A 163 1.30 14.05 -9.12
CA ASP A 163 1.97 14.73 -10.21
C ASP A 163 3.41 15.11 -9.85
N HIS A 164 4.34 14.93 -10.80
CA HIS A 164 5.76 15.19 -10.59
C HIS A 164 6.16 16.66 -10.80
N GLN A 165 5.30 17.48 -11.43
CA GLN A 165 5.59 18.87 -11.77
C GLN A 165 4.66 19.87 -11.05
N GLY A 166 3.35 19.66 -11.14
CA GLY A 166 2.34 20.57 -10.64
C GLY A 166 2.33 20.66 -9.11
N LYS A 167 2.66 21.81 -8.57
CA LYS A 167 2.67 22.03 -7.12
C LYS A 167 1.26 22.06 -6.56
N GLU A 168 0.35 22.75 -7.25
CA GLU A 168 -1.05 22.84 -6.87
C GLU A 168 -1.74 21.47 -7.02
N ALA A 169 -1.42 20.72 -8.10
CA ALA A 169 -1.89 19.37 -8.29
C ALA A 169 -1.49 18.46 -7.11
N ARG A 170 -0.22 18.47 -6.67
CA ARG A 170 0.21 17.68 -5.50
C ARG A 170 -0.47 18.09 -4.22
N ARG A 171 -0.56 19.40 -3.97
CA ARG A 171 -1.25 19.94 -2.79
C ARG A 171 -2.70 19.45 -2.71
N ASN A 172 -3.44 19.63 -3.78
CA ASN A 172 -4.86 19.25 -3.84
C ASN A 172 -5.06 17.73 -3.88
N SER A 173 -4.11 16.97 -4.43
CA SER A 173 -4.13 15.50 -4.37
C SER A 173 -4.18 14.99 -2.93
N SER A 174 -3.42 15.61 -2.01
CA SER A 174 -3.47 15.24 -0.59
C SER A 174 -4.82 15.53 0.04
N LEU A 175 -5.45 16.65 -0.28
CA LEU A 175 -6.79 17.00 0.22
C LEU A 175 -7.84 15.99 -0.29
N ILE A 176 -7.80 15.66 -1.60
CA ILE A 176 -8.69 14.66 -2.19
C ILE A 176 -8.46 13.28 -1.58
N LEU A 177 -7.21 12.85 -1.44
CA LEU A 177 -6.90 11.54 -0.85
C LEU A 177 -7.49 11.41 0.55
N LEU A 178 -7.31 12.41 1.40
CA LEU A 178 -7.83 12.41 2.77
C LEU A 178 -9.37 12.42 2.81
N ASP A 179 -10.01 13.21 1.95
CA ASP A 179 -11.48 13.25 1.83
C ASP A 179 -12.04 11.90 1.36
N ARG A 180 -11.45 11.32 0.31
CA ARG A 180 -11.87 10.02 -0.23
C ARG A 180 -11.64 8.88 0.77
N ILE A 181 -10.53 8.87 1.49
CA ILE A 181 -10.31 7.89 2.57
C ILE A 181 -11.41 7.97 3.62
N LYS A 182 -11.74 9.17 4.11
CA LYS A 182 -12.82 9.36 5.09
C LYS A 182 -14.17 8.87 4.57
N LYS A 183 -14.51 9.19 3.33
CA LYS A 183 -15.80 8.83 2.71
C LYS A 183 -15.92 7.33 2.42
N ILE A 184 -14.85 6.71 1.93
CA ILE A 184 -14.86 5.32 1.45
C ILE A 184 -14.61 4.34 2.60
N ALA A 185 -13.59 4.58 3.42
CA ALA A 185 -13.19 3.64 4.46
C ALA A 185 -13.88 3.87 5.80
N GLY A 186 -14.38 5.09 6.07
CA GLY A 186 -14.95 5.46 7.36
C GLY A 186 -13.94 5.21 8.48
N ASN A 187 -14.35 4.41 9.48
CA ASN A 187 -13.53 4.06 10.64
C ASN A 187 -12.79 2.72 10.49
N ASN A 188 -12.70 2.16 9.29
CA ASN A 188 -11.98 0.91 9.09
C ASN A 188 -10.46 1.16 9.00
N PRO A 189 -9.63 0.14 9.29
CA PRO A 189 -8.18 0.24 9.08
C PRO A 189 -7.84 0.56 7.63
N VAL A 190 -6.94 1.54 7.44
CA VAL A 190 -6.46 1.96 6.13
C VAL A 190 -4.94 1.87 6.07
N ILE A 191 -4.44 1.41 4.93
CA ILE A 191 -3.04 1.53 4.52
C ILE A 191 -3.05 2.26 3.17
N ALA A 192 -2.38 3.41 3.07
CA ALA A 192 -2.25 4.15 1.82
C ALA A 192 -0.79 4.15 1.37
N THR A 193 -0.56 3.67 0.15
CA THR A 193 0.74 3.60 -0.50
C THR A 193 0.83 4.60 -1.64
N GLY A 194 2.02 4.92 -2.08
CA GLY A 194 2.16 5.72 -3.30
C GLY A 194 3.52 6.34 -3.48
N ASP A 195 3.73 6.80 -4.70
CA ASP A 195 4.70 7.82 -5.06
C ASP A 195 4.01 9.18 -4.99
N PHE A 196 4.38 9.98 -4.00
CA PHE A 196 3.79 11.29 -3.74
C PHE A 196 4.56 12.41 -4.44
N ASN A 197 5.68 12.11 -5.10
CA ASN A 197 6.53 13.07 -5.79
C ASN A 197 6.86 14.31 -4.94
N ALA A 198 6.99 14.12 -3.62
CA ALA A 198 7.19 15.17 -2.63
C ALA A 198 7.99 14.66 -1.44
N THR A 199 8.95 15.44 -0.97
CA THR A 199 9.74 15.16 0.24
C THR A 199 8.95 15.44 1.52
N PRO A 200 9.37 14.93 2.68
CA PRO A 200 8.61 15.07 3.94
C PRO A 200 8.31 16.51 4.35
N ASP A 201 9.15 17.46 3.99
CA ASP A 201 9.01 18.90 4.28
C ASP A 201 8.09 19.64 3.30
N ALA A 202 7.70 19.00 2.19
CA ALA A 202 6.85 19.61 1.19
C ALA A 202 5.39 19.71 1.64
N GLU A 203 4.70 20.78 1.22
CA GLU A 203 3.31 21.08 1.60
C GLU A 203 2.33 19.90 1.46
N PRO A 204 2.31 19.14 0.33
CA PRO A 204 1.37 18.01 0.19
C PRO A 204 1.56 16.94 1.28
N ILE A 205 2.79 16.72 1.75
CA ILE A 205 3.08 15.76 2.81
C ILE A 205 2.71 16.34 4.18
N GLN A 206 2.97 17.62 4.41
CA GLN A 206 2.56 18.31 5.64
C GLN A 206 1.04 18.30 5.82
N ILE A 207 0.26 18.47 4.74
CA ILE A 207 -1.20 18.35 4.78
C ILE A 207 -1.64 16.97 5.32
N ILE A 208 -0.95 15.90 4.93
CA ILE A 208 -1.27 14.56 5.42
C ILE A 208 -0.91 14.42 6.91
N TYR A 209 0.26 14.90 7.34
CA TYR A 209 0.64 14.92 8.75
C TYR A 209 -0.36 15.71 9.61
N ASP A 210 -0.73 16.90 9.18
CA ASP A 210 -1.61 17.81 9.93
C ASP A 210 -3.04 17.30 10.01
N SER A 211 -3.44 16.40 9.11
CA SER A 211 -4.79 15.82 9.11
C SER A 211 -5.09 14.97 10.34
N GLY A 212 -4.07 14.42 10.99
CA GLY A 212 -4.19 13.46 12.10
C GLY A 212 -4.89 12.14 11.73
N LEU A 213 -5.27 11.95 10.45
CA LEU A 213 -5.95 10.75 9.97
C LEU A 213 -4.97 9.59 9.73
N LEU A 214 -3.82 9.90 9.19
CA LEU A 214 -2.80 8.94 8.76
C LEU A 214 -1.46 9.22 9.44
N ASN A 215 -0.77 8.16 9.80
CA ASN A 215 0.58 8.19 10.35
C ASN A 215 1.58 7.67 9.31
N ASP A 216 2.71 8.34 9.18
CA ASP A 216 3.82 7.86 8.36
C ASP A 216 4.43 6.59 8.97
N SER A 217 4.41 5.49 8.24
CA SER A 217 4.95 4.21 8.70
C SER A 217 6.45 4.27 9.03
N TYR A 218 7.18 5.18 8.41
CA TYR A 218 8.59 5.46 8.73
C TYR A 218 8.76 5.97 10.16
N LEU A 219 7.84 6.83 10.63
CA LEU A 219 7.91 7.46 11.96
C LEU A 219 7.32 6.58 13.07
N VAL A 220 6.33 5.73 12.75
CA VAL A 220 5.59 4.94 13.77
C VAL A 220 6.03 3.48 13.85
N THR A 221 7.04 3.08 13.09
CA THR A 221 7.58 1.70 13.14
C THR A 221 8.12 1.36 14.53
N LYS A 222 7.91 0.10 14.96
CA LYS A 222 8.32 -0.37 16.28
C LYS A 222 9.81 -0.66 16.43
N VAL A 223 10.52 -0.78 15.32
CA VAL A 223 11.99 -0.95 15.27
C VAL A 223 12.59 0.07 14.31
N PRO A 224 13.85 0.44 14.45
CA PRO A 224 14.48 1.40 13.55
C PRO A 224 14.29 1.01 12.08
N PRO A 225 14.00 1.99 11.18
CA PRO A 225 13.90 1.74 9.74
C PRO A 225 15.16 1.07 9.19
N TYR A 226 14.97 0.20 8.20
CA TYR A 226 16.06 -0.46 7.48
C TYR A 226 16.24 0.14 6.09
N GLY A 227 17.45 0.15 5.56
CA GLY A 227 17.80 0.61 4.22
C GLY A 227 18.12 2.11 4.16
N THR A 228 18.01 2.68 2.97
CA THR A 228 18.25 4.11 2.73
C THR A 228 17.11 4.97 3.25
N VAL A 229 17.35 6.27 3.48
CA VAL A 229 16.27 7.22 3.78
C VAL A 229 15.49 7.53 2.52
N GLY A 230 16.19 7.82 1.42
CA GLY A 230 15.57 8.12 0.13
C GLY A 230 15.08 6.86 -0.58
N THR A 231 14.05 7.05 -1.37
CA THR A 231 13.38 5.98 -2.13
C THR A 231 13.63 6.06 -3.63
N PHE A 232 14.18 7.18 -4.12
CA PHE A 232 14.49 7.40 -5.54
C PHE A 232 16.00 7.26 -5.79
N ASN A 233 16.38 6.42 -6.77
CA ASN A 233 17.76 6.12 -7.13
C ASN A 233 18.12 6.51 -8.59
N SER A 234 17.12 6.75 -9.46
CA SER A 234 17.32 7.11 -10.87
C SER A 234 18.20 6.13 -11.66
N PHE A 235 18.18 4.85 -11.30
CA PHE A 235 19.06 3.78 -11.82
C PHE A 235 20.56 4.05 -11.62
N LYS A 236 20.94 4.94 -10.70
CA LYS A 236 22.33 5.34 -10.46
C LYS A 236 22.80 4.88 -9.08
N PRO A 237 23.71 3.89 -9.01
CA PRO A 237 24.25 3.41 -7.72
C PRO A 237 24.95 4.50 -6.90
N GLU A 238 25.50 5.52 -7.57
CA GLU A 238 26.16 6.67 -6.93
C GLU A 238 25.20 7.79 -6.48
N SER A 239 23.89 7.63 -6.71
CA SER A 239 22.90 8.59 -6.23
C SER A 239 22.98 8.73 -4.71
N PRO A 240 22.84 9.95 -4.14
CA PRO A 240 22.86 10.14 -2.69
C PRO A 240 21.68 9.44 -1.95
N MET A 241 20.63 9.05 -2.67
CA MET A 241 19.46 8.30 -2.14
C MET A 241 18.87 8.95 -0.88
N THR A 242 18.72 10.26 -0.90
CA THR A 242 18.20 11.04 0.23
C THR A 242 16.75 11.48 0.03
N ASN A 243 16.24 11.48 -1.22
CA ASN A 243 14.91 11.92 -1.55
C ASN A 243 13.88 10.80 -1.24
N ARG A 244 13.16 10.94 -0.14
CA ARG A 244 12.05 10.07 0.21
C ARG A 244 10.77 10.66 -0.38
N ILE A 245 10.25 10.03 -1.43
CA ILE A 245 9.06 10.46 -2.17
C ILE A 245 8.00 9.37 -2.25
N ASP A 246 8.35 8.14 -1.91
CA ASP A 246 7.43 7.01 -1.78
C ASP A 246 7.10 6.79 -0.31
N TYR A 247 5.81 6.58 -0.02
CA TYR A 247 5.32 6.46 1.35
C TYR A 247 4.36 5.29 1.52
N ILE A 248 4.29 4.84 2.77
CA ILE A 248 3.20 4.01 3.26
C ILE A 248 2.64 4.70 4.50
N TRP A 249 1.39 5.08 4.42
CA TRP A 249 0.62 5.72 5.48
C TRP A 249 -0.32 4.73 6.12
N VAL A 250 -0.58 4.85 7.41
CA VAL A 250 -1.44 3.94 8.14
C VAL A 250 -2.37 4.69 9.10
N THR A 251 -3.60 4.19 9.28
CA THR A 251 -4.46 4.64 10.38
C THR A 251 -3.94 4.11 11.73
N GLN A 252 -4.42 4.70 12.83
CA GLN A 252 -3.93 4.43 14.18
C GLN A 252 -4.09 2.95 14.62
N ASP A 253 -5.06 2.24 14.07
CA ASP A 253 -5.33 0.81 14.35
C ASP A 253 -4.44 -0.17 13.58
N VAL A 254 -3.56 0.34 12.72
CA VAL A 254 -2.54 -0.46 12.04
C VAL A 254 -1.22 -0.33 12.78
N THR A 255 -0.70 -1.43 13.30
CA THR A 255 0.62 -1.44 13.92
C THR A 255 1.71 -1.74 12.90
N VAL A 256 2.64 -0.84 12.70
CA VAL A 256 3.83 -1.05 11.84
C VAL A 256 4.92 -1.73 12.67
N LYS A 257 5.11 -3.02 12.46
CA LYS A 257 6.14 -3.81 13.19
C LYS A 257 7.54 -3.58 12.66
N LYS A 258 7.67 -3.40 11.35
CA LYS A 258 8.93 -3.12 10.65
C LYS A 258 8.67 -2.21 9.48
N TYR A 259 9.64 -1.38 9.16
CA TYR A 259 9.72 -0.56 7.95
C TYR A 259 11.08 -0.77 7.30
N GLY A 260 11.12 -0.83 5.98
CA GLY A 260 12.37 -0.89 5.24
C GLY A 260 12.24 -0.33 3.83
N VAL A 261 13.32 0.24 3.35
CA VAL A 261 13.53 0.58 1.95
C VAL A 261 14.38 -0.56 1.37
N LEU A 262 13.83 -1.28 0.39
CA LEU A 262 14.48 -2.45 -0.20
C LEU A 262 15.41 -1.99 -1.33
N ASN A 263 16.67 -1.83 -1.00
CA ASN A 263 17.71 -1.37 -1.91
C ASN A 263 18.49 -2.53 -2.57
N ASP A 264 17.76 -3.57 -2.92
CA ASP A 264 18.31 -4.76 -3.58
C ASP A 264 18.98 -4.40 -4.91
N LEU A 265 20.16 -4.92 -5.12
CA LEU A 265 20.97 -4.73 -6.32
C LEU A 265 21.28 -6.09 -6.93
N HIS A 266 21.02 -6.27 -8.21
CA HIS A 266 21.29 -7.50 -8.94
C HIS A 266 22.30 -7.25 -10.07
N TYR A 267 23.51 -7.76 -9.93
CA TYR A 267 24.62 -7.53 -10.85
C TYR A 267 24.87 -6.04 -11.16
N GLY A 268 24.77 -5.17 -10.14
CA GLY A 268 24.99 -3.74 -10.30
C GLY A 268 23.78 -2.96 -10.87
N ARG A 269 22.63 -3.59 -11.02
CA ARG A 269 21.38 -2.96 -11.54
C ARG A 269 20.28 -2.97 -10.51
N PHE A 270 19.49 -1.94 -10.50
CA PHE A 270 18.28 -1.85 -9.68
C PHE A 270 17.04 -2.41 -10.40
N PRO A 271 16.09 -3.00 -9.67
CA PRO A 271 14.83 -3.48 -10.24
C PRO A 271 13.92 -2.33 -10.73
N SER A 272 14.10 -1.10 -10.22
CA SER A 272 13.42 0.12 -10.64
C SER A 272 14.30 1.33 -10.31
N ASP A 273 13.99 2.50 -10.87
CA ASP A 273 14.59 3.80 -10.48
C ASP A 273 14.07 4.29 -9.12
N HIS A 274 13.07 3.60 -8.55
CA HIS A 274 12.65 3.72 -7.17
C HIS A 274 12.96 2.44 -6.38
N PHE A 275 13.21 2.59 -5.08
CA PHE A 275 13.28 1.48 -4.16
C PHE A 275 11.90 1.16 -3.59
N PRO A 276 11.50 -0.11 -3.54
CA PRO A 276 10.29 -0.48 -2.83
C PRO A 276 10.37 -0.10 -1.36
N VAL A 277 9.35 0.58 -0.86
CA VAL A 277 9.13 0.75 0.57
C VAL A 277 8.28 -0.41 1.06
N MET A 278 8.71 -1.08 2.12
CA MET A 278 8.03 -2.23 2.68
C MET A 278 7.72 -2.02 4.15
N ILE A 279 6.54 -2.47 4.58
CA ILE A 279 6.20 -2.61 5.99
C ILE A 279 5.76 -4.03 6.31
N LYS A 280 6.04 -4.45 7.55
CA LYS A 280 5.32 -5.56 8.18
C LYS A 280 4.24 -4.98 9.07
N ALA A 281 3.00 -5.06 8.62
CA ALA A 281 1.84 -4.50 9.30
C ALA A 281 1.09 -5.57 10.10
N LYS A 282 0.46 -5.14 11.21
CA LYS A 282 -0.49 -5.91 12.00
C LYS A 282 -1.80 -5.12 12.13
N LEU A 283 -2.92 -5.80 11.85
CA LEU A 283 -4.30 -5.32 11.90
C LEU A 283 -5.09 -5.95 13.06
#